data_7286e56b1c53da3b8f857b0001fd6d0f
#
_entry.id   7286e56b1c53da3b8f857b0001fd6d0f
#
_cell.length_a   1.000
_cell.length_b   1.000
_cell.length_c   1.000
_cell.angle_alpha   90.00
_cell.angle_beta   90.00
_cell.angle_gamma   90.00
#
_symmetry.space_group_name_H-M   'P 1'
#
loop_
_entity.id
_entity.type
_entity.pdbx_description
1 polymer ?
#
loop_
_entity_poly.entity_id
_entity_poly.type
_entity_poly.pdbx_seq_one_letter_code
_entity_poly.pdbx_strand_id
1 'polypeptide(L)'
;MLLQWVLPALLLVLLATGSARAELRIDITQGKVDPLPVAVSEFTGNNAESAQIGRDIAAVIAANLERSGLFAPINNAAFIQRNVSLSALPRFGDWRLINSQALVHGAVSFEASGAVKVEFRLWDVFAEQQMVANAYTTVPANWRRVAHIISDAIYQRMTGESGYFDTRVVYIAESGPPDRRTKRLAIMDQDGANHRFLTDGKDLVLTPRFSPTLQEITYLAYYNNKPRVYIFNIETGQQEVLGDFP
;
A
#
# COMPACT_ATOMS: atom_id res chain seq x y z
N MET A 1 38.12 9.41 52.55
CA MET A 1 37.71 8.13 51.89
C MET A 1 36.46 8.21 51.01
N LEU A 2 35.54 9.15 51.20
CA LEU A 2 34.30 9.30 50.36
C LEU A 2 34.57 9.85 48.96
N LEU A 3 35.60 10.62 48.74
CA LEU A 3 35.86 11.29 47.44
C LEU A 3 36.45 10.34 46.37
N GLN A 4 37.03 9.20 46.75
CA GLN A 4 37.60 8.23 45.81
C GLN A 4 36.57 7.35 45.09
N TRP A 5 35.34 7.28 45.58
CA TRP A 5 34.24 6.49 44.96
C TRP A 5 33.27 7.33 44.14
N VAL A 6 33.33 8.65 44.26
CA VAL A 6 32.43 9.57 43.50
C VAL A 6 32.90 9.73 42.05
N LEU A 7 34.22 9.74 41.81
CA LEU A 7 34.79 9.88 40.45
C LEU A 7 34.42 8.71 39.51
N PRO A 8 34.59 7.43 39.93
CA PRO A 8 34.22 6.30 39.06
C PRO A 8 32.69 6.17 38.87
N ALA A 9 31.89 6.55 39.88
CA ALA A 9 30.43 6.57 39.74
C ALA A 9 29.95 7.63 38.72
N LEU A 10 30.58 8.82 38.73
CA LEU A 10 30.30 9.87 37.76
C LEU A 10 30.70 9.49 36.33
N LEU A 11 31.83 8.76 36.18
CA LEU A 11 32.30 8.26 34.88
C LEU A 11 31.39 7.16 34.34
N LEU A 12 30.77 6.33 35.18
CA LEU A 12 29.83 5.28 34.78
C LEU A 12 28.49 5.86 34.29
N VAL A 13 28.05 6.96 34.88
CA VAL A 13 26.82 7.67 34.47
C VAL A 13 27.00 8.39 33.11
N LEU A 14 28.20 8.93 32.84
CA LEU A 14 28.52 9.53 31.54
C LEU A 14 28.64 8.50 30.40
N LEU A 15 28.96 7.25 30.68
CA LEU A 15 29.04 6.16 29.70
C LEU A 15 27.65 5.57 29.37
N ALA A 16 26.63 5.85 30.18
CA ALA A 16 25.24 5.39 29.98
C ALA A 16 24.38 6.30 29.08
N THR A 17 24.91 7.41 28.55
CA THR A 17 24.23 8.22 27.56
C THR A 17 24.29 7.53 26.19
N GLY A 18 23.62 6.40 26.04
CA GLY A 18 23.30 5.84 24.75
C GLY A 18 22.51 6.89 23.97
N SER A 19 22.95 7.22 22.75
CA SER A 19 22.26 8.12 21.86
C SER A 19 20.81 7.63 21.68
N ALA A 20 19.86 8.29 22.33
CA ALA A 20 18.45 8.08 22.04
C ALA A 20 18.22 8.49 20.58
N ARG A 21 18.19 7.51 19.67
CA ARG A 21 17.80 7.74 18.28
C ARG A 21 16.28 7.87 18.26
N ALA A 22 15.78 9.03 17.91
CA ALA A 22 14.37 9.22 17.66
C ALA A 22 14.00 8.36 16.44
N GLU A 23 13.04 7.47 16.61
CA GLU A 23 12.49 6.66 15.53
C GLU A 23 11.63 7.55 14.64
N LEU A 24 11.84 7.49 13.32
CA LEU A 24 11.01 8.22 12.36
C LEU A 24 9.58 7.67 12.39
N ARG A 25 8.64 8.50 12.86
CA ARG A 25 7.22 8.16 12.99
C ARG A 25 6.35 9.38 12.74
N ILE A 26 5.19 9.16 12.13
CA ILE A 26 4.17 10.19 11.91
C ILE A 26 3.20 10.16 13.09
N ASP A 27 3.04 11.28 13.79
CA ASP A 27 2.03 11.42 14.83
C ASP A 27 0.70 11.88 14.19
N ILE A 28 -0.26 10.94 14.12
CA ILE A 28 -1.59 11.18 13.54
C ILE A 28 -2.61 11.71 14.54
N THR A 29 -2.23 11.90 15.81
CA THR A 29 -3.14 12.41 16.85
C THR A 29 -3.31 13.93 16.83
N GLN A 30 -2.45 14.64 16.09
CA GLN A 30 -2.50 16.08 15.95
C GLN A 30 -3.49 16.50 14.85
N GLY A 31 -4.27 17.56 15.10
CA GLY A 31 -5.31 18.04 14.17
C GLY A 31 -4.78 18.59 12.83
N LYS A 32 -3.48 18.83 12.69
CA LYS A 32 -2.79 19.20 11.45
C LYS A 32 -1.46 18.44 11.39
N VAL A 33 -1.31 17.62 10.39
CA VAL A 33 -0.08 16.89 10.10
C VAL A 33 0.56 17.51 8.86
N ASP A 34 1.81 17.94 8.95
CA ASP A 34 2.58 18.28 7.76
C ASP A 34 3.04 16.99 7.09
N PRO A 35 2.69 16.76 5.79
CA PRO A 35 3.01 15.50 5.12
C PRO A 35 4.52 15.24 5.07
N LEU A 36 4.94 14.02 5.43
CA LEU A 36 6.33 13.61 5.51
C LEU A 36 6.92 13.46 4.10
N PRO A 37 8.02 14.17 3.76
CA PRO A 37 8.68 14.01 2.48
C PRO A 37 9.28 12.62 2.33
N VAL A 38 8.84 11.87 1.31
CA VAL A 38 9.28 10.50 1.04
C VAL A 38 9.77 10.36 -0.40
N ALA A 39 10.92 9.75 -0.61
CA ALA A 39 11.39 9.36 -1.92
C ALA A 39 10.97 7.91 -2.20
N VAL A 40 10.24 7.71 -3.29
CA VAL A 40 9.92 6.36 -3.80
C VAL A 40 10.70 6.18 -5.10
N SER A 41 11.85 5.50 -5.00
CA SER A 41 12.71 5.22 -6.16
C SER A 41 12.09 4.11 -7.00
N GLU A 42 12.29 4.16 -8.32
CA GLU A 42 11.94 3.07 -9.22
C GLU A 42 12.61 1.77 -8.74
N PHE A 43 11.85 0.68 -8.73
CA PHE A 43 12.38 -0.63 -8.38
C PHE A 43 13.20 -1.16 -9.57
N THR A 44 14.38 -1.66 -9.28
CA THR A 44 15.27 -2.19 -10.32
C THR A 44 14.75 -3.51 -10.86
N GLY A 45 14.91 -3.74 -12.16
CA GLY A 45 14.60 -5.01 -12.82
C GLY A 45 15.82 -5.61 -13.50
N ASN A 46 15.86 -6.92 -13.67
CA ASN A 46 16.94 -7.61 -14.38
C ASN A 46 16.69 -7.76 -15.90
N ASN A 47 15.51 -7.39 -16.37
CA ASN A 47 15.13 -7.33 -17.78
C ASN A 47 14.09 -6.20 -18.01
N ALA A 48 13.73 -5.94 -19.25
CA ALA A 48 12.83 -4.84 -19.62
C ALA A 48 11.45 -4.96 -18.98
N GLU A 49 10.90 -6.17 -18.88
CA GLU A 49 9.58 -6.43 -18.30
C GLU A 49 9.58 -6.19 -16.78
N SER A 50 10.53 -6.79 -16.04
CA SER A 50 10.66 -6.57 -14.61
C SER A 50 10.98 -5.11 -14.25
N ALA A 51 11.77 -4.41 -15.09
CA ALA A 51 12.02 -3.00 -14.92
C ALA A 51 10.74 -2.16 -15.13
N GLN A 52 9.86 -2.53 -16.09
CA GLN A 52 8.58 -1.85 -16.27
C GLN A 52 7.67 -2.08 -15.05
N ILE A 53 7.52 -3.32 -14.60
CA ILE A 53 6.76 -3.64 -13.38
C ILE A 53 7.33 -2.86 -12.19
N GLY A 54 8.65 -2.73 -12.08
CA GLY A 54 9.31 -1.97 -11.02
C GLY A 54 8.94 -0.48 -11.01
N ARG A 55 8.86 0.15 -12.18
CA ARG A 55 8.38 1.54 -12.32
C ARG A 55 6.91 1.67 -11.93
N ASP A 56 6.09 0.74 -12.40
CA ASP A 56 4.65 0.75 -12.14
C ASP A 56 4.35 0.55 -10.64
N ILE A 57 5.08 -0.34 -9.96
CA ILE A 57 4.99 -0.54 -8.50
C ILE A 57 5.36 0.75 -7.77
N ALA A 58 6.48 1.39 -8.11
CA ALA A 58 6.92 2.63 -7.47
C ALA A 58 5.89 3.75 -7.65
N ALA A 59 5.30 3.88 -8.84
CA ALA A 59 4.26 4.86 -9.13
C ALA A 59 2.99 4.62 -8.30
N VAL A 60 2.53 3.36 -8.16
CA VAL A 60 1.38 3.02 -7.32
C VAL A 60 1.65 3.29 -5.84
N ILE A 61 2.84 2.93 -5.34
CA ILE A 61 3.22 3.21 -3.95
C ILE A 61 3.22 4.73 -3.70
N ALA A 62 3.84 5.52 -4.56
CA ALA A 62 3.86 6.97 -4.42
C ALA A 62 2.44 7.56 -4.40
N ALA A 63 1.57 7.16 -5.34
CA ALA A 63 0.19 7.62 -5.40
C ALA A 63 -0.64 7.21 -4.17
N ASN A 64 -0.43 6.01 -3.63
CA ASN A 64 -1.09 5.55 -2.40
C ASN A 64 -0.67 6.41 -1.20
N LEU A 65 0.63 6.60 -1.01
CA LEU A 65 1.18 7.38 0.10
C LEU A 65 0.69 8.84 0.03
N GLU A 66 0.72 9.46 -1.15
CA GLU A 66 0.19 10.81 -1.36
C GLU A 66 -1.30 10.92 -1.00
N ARG A 67 -2.11 9.96 -1.46
CA ARG A 67 -3.56 9.94 -1.20
C ARG A 67 -3.90 9.83 0.27
N SER A 68 -3.04 9.26 1.11
CA SER A 68 -3.26 9.22 2.55
C SER A 68 -3.20 10.60 3.20
N GLY A 69 -2.62 11.60 2.54
CA GLY A 69 -2.40 12.94 3.09
C GLY A 69 -1.29 13.02 4.15
N LEU A 70 -0.68 11.89 4.52
CA LEU A 70 0.38 11.82 5.54
C LEU A 70 1.80 11.87 4.95
N PHE A 71 1.92 11.67 3.65
CA PHE A 71 3.20 11.66 2.94
C PHE A 71 3.17 12.62 1.77
N ALA A 72 4.34 13.20 1.48
CA ALA A 72 4.60 14.03 0.32
C ALA A 72 5.67 13.36 -0.57
N PRO A 73 5.29 12.55 -1.57
CA PRO A 73 6.25 11.93 -2.47
C PRO A 73 7.03 12.99 -3.26
N ILE A 74 8.35 12.87 -3.23
CA ILE A 74 9.27 13.76 -3.93
C ILE A 74 9.30 13.36 -5.40
N ASN A 75 9.22 14.36 -6.29
CA ASN A 75 9.28 14.12 -7.74
C ASN A 75 10.60 13.42 -8.16
N ASN A 76 10.49 12.32 -8.91
CA ASN A 76 11.63 11.53 -9.38
C ASN A 76 12.67 12.34 -10.17
N ALA A 77 12.26 13.44 -10.80
CA ALA A 77 13.18 14.34 -11.50
C ALA A 77 14.22 15.00 -10.57
N ALA A 78 13.91 15.10 -9.28
CA ALA A 78 14.83 15.64 -8.27
C ALA A 78 15.87 14.61 -7.77
N PHE A 79 15.71 13.33 -8.10
CA PHE A 79 16.59 12.27 -7.57
C PHE A 79 18.01 12.36 -8.16
N ILE A 80 18.99 12.52 -7.28
CA ILE A 80 20.42 12.52 -7.60
C ILE A 80 20.88 11.07 -7.84
N GLN A 81 20.54 10.15 -6.90
CA GLN A 81 20.75 8.72 -7.06
C GLN A 81 19.51 8.09 -7.69
N ARG A 82 19.59 7.65 -8.96
CA ARG A 82 18.44 7.10 -9.69
C ARG A 82 18.27 5.59 -9.51
N ASN A 83 19.37 4.82 -9.54
CA ASN A 83 19.34 3.37 -9.39
C ASN A 83 19.84 2.97 -7.99
N VAL A 84 18.93 2.64 -7.12
CA VAL A 84 19.25 2.20 -5.75
C VAL A 84 19.20 0.69 -5.70
N SER A 85 20.40 0.06 -5.65
CA SER A 85 20.51 -1.40 -5.56
C SER A 85 20.14 -1.91 -4.17
N LEU A 86 19.52 -3.11 -4.11
CA LEU A 86 19.32 -3.81 -2.85
C LEU A 86 20.62 -4.37 -2.24
N SER A 87 21.67 -4.54 -3.03
CA SER A 87 22.96 -5.08 -2.59
C SER A 87 23.89 -4.04 -1.97
N ALA A 88 23.56 -2.75 -2.07
CA ALA A 88 24.37 -1.66 -1.56
C ALA A 88 23.54 -0.72 -0.67
N LEU A 89 24.22 -0.02 0.22
CA LEU A 89 23.57 1.04 1.01
C LEU A 89 23.23 2.22 0.10
N PRO A 90 22.07 2.87 0.31
CA PRO A 90 21.76 4.13 -0.35
C PRO A 90 22.80 5.21 -0.04
N ARG A 91 23.01 6.11 -0.97
CA ARG A 91 23.83 7.31 -0.72
C ARG A 91 22.97 8.35 0.02
N PHE A 92 22.84 8.18 1.33
CA PHE A 92 21.92 8.98 2.17
C PHE A 92 22.14 10.50 2.01
N GLY A 93 23.38 10.96 1.76
CA GLY A 93 23.69 12.36 1.49
C GLY A 93 22.89 12.92 0.31
N ASP A 94 22.74 12.16 -0.80
CA ASP A 94 21.99 12.58 -1.99
C ASP A 94 20.49 12.77 -1.66
N TRP A 95 19.94 11.92 -0.80
CA TRP A 95 18.53 11.97 -0.37
C TRP A 95 18.25 13.10 0.62
N ARG A 96 19.21 13.41 1.50
CA ARG A 96 19.11 14.57 2.40
C ARG A 96 19.11 15.90 1.64
N LEU A 97 19.92 16.01 0.55
CA LEU A 97 19.97 17.22 -0.26
C LEU A 97 18.62 17.59 -0.89
N ILE A 98 17.78 16.60 -1.17
CA ILE A 98 16.41 16.80 -1.67
C ILE A 98 15.35 16.78 -0.56
N ASN A 99 15.78 16.89 0.71
CA ASN A 99 14.92 16.93 1.89
C ASN A 99 14.05 15.67 2.06
N SER A 100 14.49 14.50 1.60
CA SER A 100 13.79 13.23 1.84
C SER A 100 14.02 12.76 3.26
N GLN A 101 12.96 12.49 4.01
CA GLN A 101 13.04 11.89 5.34
C GLN A 101 13.02 10.37 5.30
N ALA A 102 12.27 9.79 4.36
CA ALA A 102 12.22 8.36 4.14
C ALA A 102 12.52 8.01 2.70
N LEU A 103 13.17 6.86 2.48
CA LEU A 103 13.46 6.32 1.16
C LEU A 103 12.88 4.91 1.01
N VAL A 104 12.05 4.74 -0.02
CA VAL A 104 11.55 3.44 -0.49
C VAL A 104 12.29 3.07 -1.77
N HIS A 105 12.87 1.89 -1.82
CA HIS A 105 13.46 1.32 -3.03
C HIS A 105 13.31 -0.19 -3.05
N GLY A 106 13.48 -0.81 -4.20
CA GLY A 106 13.30 -2.24 -4.33
C GLY A 106 13.84 -2.83 -5.63
N ALA A 107 13.55 -4.12 -5.81
CA ALA A 107 13.87 -4.86 -7.02
C ALA A 107 12.72 -5.80 -7.40
N VAL A 108 12.59 -6.03 -8.70
CA VAL A 108 11.65 -6.98 -9.30
C VAL A 108 12.44 -7.99 -10.10
N SER A 109 12.14 -9.27 -9.92
CA SER A 109 12.75 -10.35 -10.68
C SER A 109 11.72 -11.43 -11.01
N PHE A 110 11.92 -12.12 -12.14
CA PHE A 110 11.15 -13.32 -12.46
C PHE A 110 11.88 -14.55 -11.93
N GLU A 111 11.12 -15.43 -11.29
CA GLU A 111 11.58 -16.74 -10.88
C GLU A 111 11.47 -17.74 -12.03
N ALA A 112 12.16 -18.88 -11.96
CA ALA A 112 12.10 -19.94 -12.97
C ALA A 112 10.68 -20.50 -13.18
N SER A 113 9.81 -20.37 -12.18
CA SER A 113 8.39 -20.73 -12.22
C SER A 113 7.54 -19.77 -13.06
N GLY A 114 8.08 -18.62 -13.47
CA GLY A 114 7.34 -17.52 -14.06
C GLY A 114 6.67 -16.59 -13.04
N ALA A 115 6.83 -16.86 -11.76
CA ALA A 115 6.36 -15.95 -10.70
C ALA A 115 7.23 -14.68 -10.64
N VAL A 116 6.63 -13.60 -10.19
CA VAL A 116 7.33 -12.32 -9.95
C VAL A 116 7.65 -12.21 -8.47
N LYS A 117 8.93 -12.02 -8.16
CA LYS A 117 9.43 -11.68 -6.83
C LYS A 117 9.67 -10.18 -6.76
N VAL A 118 9.08 -9.53 -5.76
CA VAL A 118 9.23 -8.10 -5.47
C VAL A 118 9.85 -7.97 -4.08
N GLU A 119 11.00 -7.33 -4.00
CA GLU A 119 11.70 -7.03 -2.75
C GLU A 119 11.72 -5.53 -2.54
N PHE A 120 11.47 -5.06 -1.31
CA PHE A 120 11.58 -3.64 -1.01
C PHE A 120 12.25 -3.38 0.33
N ARG A 121 12.77 -2.17 0.47
CA ARG A 121 13.30 -1.63 1.73
C ARG A 121 12.78 -0.22 1.94
N LEU A 122 12.47 0.07 3.20
CA LEU A 122 12.19 1.41 3.70
C LEU A 122 13.33 1.83 4.61
N TRP A 123 13.87 3.03 4.40
CA TRP A 123 14.94 3.62 5.18
C TRP A 123 14.52 4.93 5.82
N ASP A 124 14.98 5.16 7.04
CA ASP A 124 15.13 6.49 7.61
C ASP A 124 16.41 7.11 7.04
N VAL A 125 16.27 8.21 6.30
CA VAL A 125 17.38 8.85 5.58
C VAL A 125 18.33 9.57 6.53
N PHE A 126 17.82 10.14 7.62
CA PHE A 126 18.63 10.88 8.58
C PHE A 126 19.34 9.96 9.58
N ALA A 127 18.65 8.95 10.06
CA ALA A 127 19.24 7.95 10.94
C ALA A 127 20.10 6.92 10.18
N GLU A 128 20.01 6.87 8.83
CA GLU A 128 20.65 5.86 7.97
C GLU A 128 20.29 4.43 8.36
N GLN A 129 19.05 4.23 8.80
CA GLN A 129 18.58 2.98 9.38
C GLN A 129 17.49 2.34 8.54
N GLN A 130 17.63 1.03 8.29
CA GLN A 130 16.59 0.26 7.63
C GLN A 130 15.42 0.04 8.60
N MET A 131 14.23 0.49 8.19
CA MET A 131 13.01 0.39 8.99
C MET A 131 12.20 -0.85 8.65
N VAL A 132 12.12 -1.22 7.36
CA VAL A 132 11.41 -2.40 6.84
C VAL A 132 12.21 -3.02 5.71
N ALA A 133 12.18 -4.35 5.62
CA ALA A 133 12.62 -5.11 4.46
C ALA A 133 11.72 -6.34 4.30
N ASN A 134 10.99 -6.44 3.20
CA ASN A 134 10.13 -7.58 2.89
C ASN A 134 10.31 -8.00 1.44
N ALA A 135 9.92 -9.24 1.17
CA ALA A 135 9.84 -9.82 -0.15
C ALA A 135 8.47 -10.49 -0.35
N TYR A 136 7.92 -10.35 -1.54
CA TYR A 136 6.63 -10.94 -1.93
C TYR A 136 6.80 -11.67 -3.26
N THR A 137 6.20 -12.86 -3.36
CA THR A 137 6.14 -13.63 -4.62
C THR A 137 4.70 -13.75 -5.06
N THR A 138 4.43 -13.48 -6.33
CA THR A 138 3.08 -13.52 -6.91
C THR A 138 3.12 -13.84 -8.40
N VAL A 139 1.95 -14.06 -9.00
CA VAL A 139 1.84 -14.13 -10.47
C VAL A 139 1.97 -12.73 -11.08
N PRO A 140 2.49 -12.58 -12.31
CA PRO A 140 2.71 -11.28 -12.93
C PRO A 140 1.48 -10.35 -12.91
N ALA A 141 0.29 -10.89 -13.16
CA ALA A 141 -0.96 -10.11 -13.17
C ALA A 141 -1.29 -9.41 -11.83
N ASN A 142 -0.73 -9.88 -10.71
CA ASN A 142 -1.02 -9.37 -9.37
C ASN A 142 0.01 -8.35 -8.87
N TRP A 143 0.92 -7.86 -9.69
CA TRP A 143 1.96 -6.91 -9.30
C TRP A 143 1.39 -5.68 -8.58
N ARG A 144 0.22 -5.17 -9.05
CA ARG A 144 -0.43 -3.99 -8.47
C ARG A 144 -0.87 -4.22 -7.02
N ARG A 145 -1.42 -5.39 -6.73
CA ARG A 145 -1.77 -5.77 -5.36
C ARG A 145 -0.54 -5.79 -4.44
N VAL A 146 0.61 -6.26 -4.94
CA VAL A 146 1.86 -6.21 -4.19
C VAL A 146 2.26 -4.76 -3.87
N ALA A 147 2.06 -3.82 -4.80
CA ALA A 147 2.31 -2.41 -4.54
C ALA A 147 1.41 -1.86 -3.42
N HIS A 148 0.13 -2.27 -3.34
CA HIS A 148 -0.77 -1.91 -2.26
C HIS A 148 -0.32 -2.51 -0.92
N ILE A 149 0.06 -3.79 -0.88
CA ILE A 149 0.57 -4.45 0.32
C ILE A 149 1.86 -3.77 0.83
N ILE A 150 2.75 -3.36 -0.08
CA ILE A 150 3.96 -2.58 0.28
C ILE A 150 3.56 -1.23 0.88
N SER A 151 2.58 -0.55 0.29
CA SER A 151 2.07 0.72 0.82
C SER A 151 1.50 0.55 2.23
N ASP A 152 0.77 -0.53 2.50
CA ASP A 152 0.24 -0.88 3.82
C ASP A 152 1.37 -1.11 4.83
N ALA A 153 2.42 -1.84 4.44
CA ALA A 153 3.57 -2.09 5.30
C ALA A 153 4.33 -0.79 5.65
N ILE A 154 4.48 0.12 4.66
CA ILE A 154 5.09 1.44 4.88
C ILE A 154 4.23 2.27 5.82
N TYR A 155 2.92 2.35 5.54
CA TYR A 155 1.97 3.11 6.33
C TYR A 155 1.96 2.64 7.79
N GLN A 156 1.82 1.34 8.01
CA GLN A 156 1.82 0.74 9.35
C GLN A 156 3.13 1.02 10.10
N ARG A 157 4.27 0.91 9.43
CA ARG A 157 5.57 1.16 10.05
C ARG A 157 5.73 2.63 10.47
N MET A 158 5.21 3.56 9.66
CA MET A 158 5.37 5.00 9.88
C MET A 158 4.34 5.59 10.84
N THR A 159 3.12 5.03 10.89
CA THR A 159 2.02 5.58 11.71
C THR A 159 1.70 4.72 12.94
N GLY A 160 1.98 3.42 12.87
CA GLY A 160 1.54 2.43 13.86
C GLY A 160 0.14 1.88 13.61
N GLU A 161 -0.60 2.44 12.66
CA GLU A 161 -1.95 2.00 12.31
C GLU A 161 -1.94 1.05 11.10
N SER A 162 -2.95 0.19 11.02
CA SER A 162 -3.09 -0.72 9.88
C SER A 162 -3.29 0.06 8.58
N GLY A 163 -2.61 -0.35 7.52
CA GLY A 163 -2.83 0.18 6.18
C GLY A 163 -4.20 -0.24 5.61
N TYR A 164 -4.63 0.44 4.56
CA TYR A 164 -5.93 0.22 3.90
C TYR A 164 -5.82 0.22 2.36
N PHE A 165 -4.61 0.19 1.82
CA PHE A 165 -4.40 0.28 0.37
C PHE A 165 -4.70 -1.03 -0.36
N ASP A 166 -4.46 -2.22 0.27
CA ASP A 166 -4.89 -3.51 -0.29
C ASP A 166 -6.37 -3.78 0.01
N THR A 167 -7.23 -2.83 -0.37
CA THR A 167 -8.68 -2.94 -0.24
C THR A 167 -9.37 -2.74 -1.59
N ARG A 168 -10.63 -3.18 -1.67
CA ARG A 168 -11.46 -3.08 -2.87
C ARG A 168 -12.76 -2.37 -2.55
N VAL A 169 -13.29 -1.68 -3.56
CA VAL A 169 -14.58 -0.99 -3.49
C VAL A 169 -15.59 -1.75 -4.34
N VAL A 170 -16.69 -2.16 -3.73
CA VAL A 170 -17.86 -2.67 -4.46
C VAL A 170 -18.90 -1.57 -4.56
N TYR A 171 -19.47 -1.41 -5.73
CA TYR A 171 -20.44 -0.33 -6.00
C TYR A 171 -21.41 -0.69 -7.12
N ILE A 172 -22.45 0.13 -7.28
CA ILE A 172 -23.36 0.04 -8.39
C ILE A 172 -22.94 1.02 -9.48
N ALA A 173 -22.49 0.47 -10.59
CA ALA A 173 -22.20 1.26 -11.78
C ALA A 173 -23.49 1.48 -12.58
N GLU A 174 -23.81 2.74 -12.86
CA GLU A 174 -24.99 3.12 -13.66
C GLU A 174 -24.56 3.61 -15.04
N SER A 175 -25.31 3.19 -16.06
CA SER A 175 -25.12 3.63 -17.44
C SER A 175 -26.43 3.77 -18.18
N GLY A 176 -26.44 4.45 -19.33
CA GLY A 176 -27.64 4.69 -20.15
C GLY A 176 -28.37 6.00 -19.81
N PRO A 177 -29.45 6.33 -20.57
CA PRO A 177 -30.20 7.55 -20.38
C PRO A 177 -30.99 7.55 -19.06
N PRO A 178 -31.37 8.73 -18.52
CA PRO A 178 -32.02 8.86 -17.21
C PRO A 178 -33.25 8.01 -16.99
N ASP A 179 -34.03 7.79 -18.06
CA ASP A 179 -35.29 7.04 -18.08
C ASP A 179 -35.10 5.51 -18.22
N ARG A 180 -33.87 5.06 -18.60
CA ARG A 180 -33.56 3.64 -18.81
C ARG A 180 -32.13 3.32 -18.34
N ARG A 181 -31.86 3.53 -17.06
CA ARG A 181 -30.55 3.23 -16.45
C ARG A 181 -30.34 1.74 -16.28
N THR A 182 -29.25 1.25 -16.83
CA THR A 182 -28.72 -0.09 -16.50
C THR A 182 -27.83 0.01 -15.28
N LYS A 183 -28.13 -0.80 -14.25
CA LYS A 183 -27.36 -0.89 -13.03
C LYS A 183 -26.62 -2.21 -12.97
N ARG A 184 -25.32 -2.17 -12.70
CA ARG A 184 -24.47 -3.37 -12.59
C ARG A 184 -23.70 -3.34 -11.29
N LEU A 185 -23.61 -4.48 -10.65
CA LEU A 185 -22.66 -4.67 -9.56
C LEU A 185 -21.25 -4.63 -10.15
N ALA A 186 -20.37 -3.81 -9.59
CA ALA A 186 -19.01 -3.64 -10.04
C ALA A 186 -18.05 -3.65 -8.84
N ILE A 187 -16.79 -4.01 -9.11
CA ILE A 187 -15.71 -3.99 -8.15
C ILE A 187 -14.48 -3.34 -8.78
N MET A 188 -13.69 -2.66 -7.96
CA MET A 188 -12.40 -2.08 -8.34
C MET A 188 -11.47 -2.04 -7.13
N ASP A 189 -10.17 -1.85 -7.34
CA ASP A 189 -9.25 -1.52 -6.28
C ASP A 189 -9.58 -0.13 -5.71
N GLN A 190 -9.12 0.17 -4.50
CA GLN A 190 -9.44 1.43 -3.82
C GLN A 190 -8.96 2.68 -4.59
N ASP A 191 -8.03 2.52 -5.53
CA ASP A 191 -7.49 3.59 -6.38
C ASP A 191 -8.19 3.69 -7.74
N GLY A 192 -9.27 2.92 -7.97
CA GLY A 192 -10.06 2.90 -9.20
C GLY A 192 -9.54 1.95 -10.28
N ALA A 193 -8.39 1.29 -10.06
CA ALA A 193 -7.86 0.31 -11.01
C ALA A 193 -8.61 -1.02 -10.94
N ASN A 194 -8.33 -1.90 -11.91
CA ASN A 194 -8.89 -3.27 -11.99
C ASN A 194 -10.42 -3.32 -11.94
N HIS A 195 -11.07 -2.26 -12.45
CA HIS A 195 -12.53 -2.21 -12.56
C HIS A 195 -13.06 -3.38 -13.38
N ARG A 196 -14.07 -4.07 -12.83
CA ARG A 196 -14.83 -5.10 -13.56
C ARG A 196 -16.26 -5.16 -13.09
N PHE A 197 -17.18 -5.52 -14.02
CA PHE A 197 -18.56 -5.83 -13.68
C PHE A 197 -18.66 -7.25 -13.12
N LEU A 198 -19.49 -7.40 -12.09
CA LEU A 198 -19.83 -8.70 -11.49
C LEU A 198 -21.18 -9.22 -11.96
N THR A 199 -22.04 -8.33 -12.49
CA THR A 199 -23.35 -8.67 -13.09
C THR A 199 -23.48 -8.06 -14.49
N ASP A 200 -24.36 -8.64 -15.31
CA ASP A 200 -24.55 -8.24 -16.71
C ASP A 200 -25.52 -7.05 -16.90
N GLY A 201 -26.24 -6.65 -15.84
CA GLY A 201 -27.19 -5.53 -15.84
C GLY A 201 -28.59 -5.87 -16.36
N LYS A 202 -28.95 -7.16 -16.49
CA LYS A 202 -30.31 -7.56 -16.82
C LYS A 202 -31.29 -7.30 -15.66
N ASP A 203 -30.85 -7.54 -14.45
CA ASP A 203 -31.59 -7.33 -13.24
C ASP A 203 -31.20 -6.01 -12.56
N LEU A 204 -32.16 -5.36 -11.91
CA LEU A 204 -31.88 -4.20 -11.08
C LEU A 204 -31.12 -4.67 -9.82
N VAL A 205 -29.89 -4.18 -9.64
CA VAL A 205 -29.04 -4.50 -8.49
C VAL A 205 -28.82 -3.27 -7.61
N LEU A 206 -28.82 -3.47 -6.28
CA LEU A 206 -28.76 -2.39 -5.29
C LEU A 206 -27.94 -2.80 -4.05
N THR A 207 -27.49 -1.81 -3.29
CA THR A 207 -26.98 -1.90 -1.91
C THR A 207 -25.95 -3.01 -1.67
N PRO A 208 -24.82 -3.03 -2.41
CA PRO A 208 -23.79 -4.03 -2.14
C PRO A 208 -23.12 -3.81 -0.78
N ARG A 209 -22.71 -4.89 -0.12
CA ARG A 209 -21.94 -4.89 1.11
C ARG A 209 -20.89 -6.00 1.07
N PHE A 210 -19.66 -5.66 1.43
CA PHE A 210 -18.62 -6.67 1.67
C PHE A 210 -18.90 -7.44 2.95
N SER A 211 -18.57 -8.73 2.95
CA SER A 211 -18.36 -9.49 4.17
C SER A 211 -17.12 -8.94 4.91
N PRO A 212 -17.17 -8.78 6.24
CA PRO A 212 -16.01 -8.33 7.01
C PRO A 212 -14.87 -9.37 7.07
N THR A 213 -15.16 -10.64 6.80
CA THR A 213 -14.22 -11.76 7.01
C THR A 213 -14.00 -12.65 5.78
N LEU A 214 -14.93 -12.64 4.82
CA LEU A 214 -14.90 -13.50 3.65
C LEU A 214 -14.78 -12.69 2.35
N GLN A 215 -14.32 -13.35 1.28
CA GLN A 215 -14.26 -12.75 -0.05
C GLN A 215 -15.64 -12.79 -0.74
N GLU A 216 -16.63 -12.25 -0.05
CA GLU A 216 -18.02 -12.30 -0.45
C GLU A 216 -18.68 -10.91 -0.40
N ILE A 217 -19.66 -10.73 -1.27
CA ILE A 217 -20.48 -9.53 -1.36
C ILE A 217 -21.94 -9.94 -1.25
N THR A 218 -22.69 -9.34 -0.33
CA THR A 218 -24.15 -9.40 -0.34
C THR A 218 -24.70 -8.24 -1.12
N TYR A 219 -25.77 -8.45 -1.88
CA TYR A 219 -26.47 -7.39 -2.60
C TYR A 219 -27.95 -7.78 -2.84
N LEU A 220 -28.78 -6.76 -3.06
CA LEU A 220 -30.17 -6.93 -3.46
C LEU A 220 -30.27 -6.94 -4.99
N ALA A 221 -30.99 -7.89 -5.56
CA ALA A 221 -31.38 -7.88 -6.96
C ALA A 221 -32.88 -8.16 -7.13
N TYR A 222 -33.46 -7.56 -8.18
CA TYR A 222 -34.85 -7.79 -8.57
C TYR A 222 -34.91 -8.79 -9.73
N TYR A 223 -35.10 -10.06 -9.39
CA TYR A 223 -35.33 -11.11 -10.38
C TYR A 223 -36.83 -11.29 -10.63
N ASN A 224 -37.26 -11.15 -11.87
CA ASN A 224 -38.69 -11.20 -12.23
C ASN A 224 -39.56 -10.26 -11.36
N ASN A 225 -39.10 -9.04 -11.12
CA ASN A 225 -39.75 -8.02 -10.28
C ASN A 225 -39.89 -8.42 -8.79
N LYS A 226 -39.24 -9.48 -8.34
CA LYS A 226 -39.20 -9.88 -6.94
C LYS A 226 -37.83 -9.57 -6.32
N PRO A 227 -37.78 -8.86 -5.18
CA PRO A 227 -36.52 -8.59 -4.51
C PRO A 227 -35.97 -9.87 -3.87
N ARG A 228 -34.67 -10.10 -4.06
CA ARG A 228 -33.93 -11.21 -3.47
C ARG A 228 -32.56 -10.72 -3.00
N VAL A 229 -32.08 -11.28 -1.90
CA VAL A 229 -30.72 -11.06 -1.43
C VAL A 229 -29.83 -12.18 -1.94
N TYR A 230 -28.74 -11.78 -2.56
CA TYR A 230 -27.72 -12.69 -3.11
C TYR A 230 -26.42 -12.56 -2.34
N ILE A 231 -25.68 -13.67 -2.24
CA ILE A 231 -24.26 -13.70 -1.91
C ILE A 231 -23.48 -13.98 -3.20
N PHE A 232 -22.45 -13.18 -3.45
CA PHE A 232 -21.53 -13.35 -4.57
C PHE A 232 -20.12 -13.60 -4.04
N ASN A 233 -19.54 -14.75 -4.33
CA ASN A 233 -18.16 -15.05 -4.01
C ASN A 233 -17.24 -14.45 -5.09
N ILE A 234 -16.32 -13.55 -4.68
CA ILE A 234 -15.48 -12.77 -5.60
C ILE A 234 -14.40 -13.62 -6.26
N GLU A 235 -13.97 -14.69 -5.59
CA GLU A 235 -12.89 -15.57 -6.07
C GLU A 235 -13.40 -16.60 -7.08
N THR A 236 -14.53 -17.23 -6.74
CA THR A 236 -15.10 -18.29 -7.58
C THR A 236 -16.07 -17.77 -8.63
N GLY A 237 -16.61 -16.56 -8.43
CA GLY A 237 -17.70 -16.00 -9.26
C GLY A 237 -19.05 -16.65 -9.00
N GLN A 238 -19.16 -17.54 -8.03
CA GLN A 238 -20.42 -18.20 -7.67
C GLN A 238 -21.38 -17.23 -7.00
N GLN A 239 -22.66 -17.40 -7.30
CA GLN A 239 -23.76 -16.61 -6.78
C GLN A 239 -24.83 -17.53 -6.21
N GLU A 240 -25.29 -17.22 -5.03
CA GLU A 240 -26.40 -17.95 -4.37
C GLU A 240 -27.45 -16.99 -3.81
N VAL A 241 -28.69 -17.47 -3.71
CA VAL A 241 -29.78 -16.74 -3.09
C VAL A 241 -29.75 -16.99 -1.59
N LEU A 242 -29.63 -15.93 -0.79
CA LEU A 242 -29.67 -16.04 0.67
C LEU A 242 -31.10 -16.29 1.18
N GLY A 243 -32.12 -15.79 0.47
CA GLY A 243 -33.52 -16.00 0.81
C GLY A 243 -34.45 -15.20 -0.08
N ASP A 244 -35.71 -15.66 -0.16
CA ASP A 244 -36.82 -14.92 -0.74
C ASP A 244 -37.50 -14.13 0.39
N PHE A 245 -37.55 -12.81 0.23
CA PHE A 245 -38.24 -11.92 1.16
C PHE A 245 -39.58 -11.53 0.54
N PRO A 246 -40.66 -11.55 1.31
CA PRO A 246 -41.99 -11.17 0.83
C PRO A 246 -42.09 -9.69 0.46
#